data_576512430ba4846e80ca32113948b1c4
#
_entry.id   576512430ba4846e80ca32113948b1c4
#
_cell.length_a   1.000
_cell.length_b   1.000
_cell.length_c   1.000
_cell.angle_alpha   90.00
_cell.angle_beta   90.00
_cell.angle_gamma   90.00
#
_symmetry.space_group_name_H-M   'P 1'
#
loop_
_entity.id
_entity.type
_entity.pdbx_description
1 polymer ?
#
loop_
_entity_poly.entity_id
_entity_poly.type
_entity_poly.pdbx_seq_one_letter_code
_entity_poly.pdbx_strand_id
1 'polypeptide(L)'
;MPSDTMPKKGTALTVSGKEPPILTSLWDGLSEHLIARFWEVRRVGTSSYWAPVEGGPMVLAPLTDADLEQVIGWQSPFEGSGATPTLQAMMQSGALNPMLNAVGATGDNQFAAFSKSVEGRAGVTKLNSTQVFNAMQPLKINVTALFRAWRDSDSEVEEPVNQLMRWALPTDLRDDGPMLARLAGAAKDVADGQRVSDAALKALLPSTAPVKIAMRYKNRVYSPMVIEAIGLPLDSPVDRNGRFVSMSVSMTLCSLAAIDRNDWDDSGGSRGRVYRGFRA
;
A
#
# COMPACT_ATOMS: atom_id res chain seq x y z
N MET A 1 47.39 -42.38 15.09
CA MET A 1 46.83 -41.83 13.85
C MET A 1 45.31 -41.77 14.05
N PRO A 2 44.69 -40.60 14.25
CA PRO A 2 43.24 -40.48 14.28
C PRO A 2 42.70 -40.25 12.88
N SER A 3 41.68 -40.98 12.52
CA SER A 3 40.94 -40.96 11.27
C SER A 3 40.10 -39.69 11.14
N ASP A 4 40.36 -38.98 10.08
CA ASP A 4 39.68 -37.76 9.64
C ASP A 4 38.28 -38.12 9.11
N THR A 5 37.24 -37.76 9.86
CA THR A 5 35.85 -37.98 9.43
C THR A 5 35.35 -36.67 8.82
N MET A 6 35.37 -36.59 7.49
CA MET A 6 34.73 -35.49 6.76
C MET A 6 33.21 -35.39 7.07
N PRO A 7 32.70 -34.19 7.25
CA PRO A 7 31.26 -34.02 7.44
C PRO A 7 30.50 -34.29 6.13
N LYS A 8 29.47 -35.12 6.23
CA LYS A 8 28.53 -35.44 5.14
C LYS A 8 27.87 -34.19 4.60
N LYS A 9 27.96 -33.97 3.29
CA LYS A 9 27.22 -33.01 2.50
C LYS A 9 25.73 -33.03 2.91
N GLY A 10 25.22 -31.90 3.34
CA GLY A 10 23.80 -31.70 3.66
C GLY A 10 22.94 -32.07 2.47
N THR A 11 21.99 -32.92 2.74
CA THR A 11 20.91 -33.31 1.82
C THR A 11 20.13 -32.05 1.46
N ALA A 12 20.20 -31.63 0.20
CA ALA A 12 19.32 -30.60 -0.34
C ALA A 12 17.90 -31.14 -0.20
N LEU A 13 17.08 -30.46 0.59
CA LEU A 13 15.64 -30.69 0.63
C LEU A 13 15.09 -30.31 -0.76
N THR A 14 14.83 -31.33 -1.55
CA THR A 14 14.08 -31.21 -2.80
C THR A 14 12.63 -30.90 -2.40
N VAL A 15 12.28 -29.63 -2.34
CA VAL A 15 10.88 -29.22 -2.22
C VAL A 15 10.24 -29.57 -3.57
N SER A 16 9.47 -30.64 -3.59
CA SER A 16 8.60 -31.02 -4.71
C SER A 16 7.41 -30.05 -4.71
N GLY A 17 7.66 -28.78 -5.04
CA GLY A 17 6.62 -27.78 -5.26
C GLY A 17 6.21 -27.84 -6.72
N LYS A 18 4.92 -27.96 -6.98
CA LYS A 18 4.32 -27.76 -8.29
C LYS A 18 4.72 -26.35 -8.76
N GLU A 19 5.36 -26.24 -9.91
CA GLU A 19 5.72 -24.91 -10.46
C GLU A 19 4.46 -24.05 -10.57
N PRO A 20 4.53 -22.77 -10.18
CA PRO A 20 3.37 -21.88 -10.26
C PRO A 20 2.96 -21.70 -11.72
N PRO A 21 1.64 -21.70 -12.03
CA PRO A 21 1.17 -21.38 -13.38
C PRO A 21 1.55 -19.94 -13.72
N ILE A 22 2.27 -19.78 -14.82
CA ILE A 22 2.71 -18.47 -15.33
C ILE A 22 1.69 -17.98 -16.35
N LEU A 23 1.05 -16.86 -16.05
CA LEU A 23 0.07 -16.19 -16.89
C LEU A 23 0.74 -14.97 -17.53
N THR A 24 0.97 -15.02 -18.83
CA THR A 24 1.72 -13.97 -19.53
C THR A 24 1.42 -14.00 -21.02
N SER A 25 1.54 -12.85 -21.67
CA SER A 25 1.69 -12.78 -23.12
C SER A 25 3.12 -13.16 -23.53
N LEU A 26 3.34 -13.44 -24.80
CA LEU A 26 4.68 -13.70 -25.34
C LEU A 26 5.46 -12.38 -25.49
N TRP A 27 6.55 -12.24 -24.75
CA TRP A 27 7.41 -11.05 -24.77
C TRP A 27 8.85 -11.40 -25.18
N ASP A 28 8.99 -12.16 -26.27
CA ASP A 28 10.31 -12.59 -26.77
C ASP A 28 11.16 -11.38 -27.14
N GLY A 29 12.40 -11.36 -26.63
CA GLY A 29 13.35 -10.28 -26.87
C GLY A 29 13.22 -9.06 -25.92
N LEU A 30 12.21 -9.01 -25.05
CA LEU A 30 12.12 -7.98 -24.03
C LEU A 30 12.96 -8.35 -22.81
N SER A 31 13.71 -7.39 -22.26
CA SER A 31 14.48 -7.60 -21.03
C SER A 31 13.57 -7.99 -19.87
N GLU A 32 13.96 -9.01 -19.10
CA GLU A 32 13.25 -9.42 -17.89
C GLU A 32 13.07 -8.31 -16.85
N HIS A 33 13.94 -7.28 -16.88
CA HIS A 33 13.83 -6.13 -15.99
C HIS A 33 12.68 -5.19 -16.33
N LEU A 34 12.16 -5.26 -17.55
CA LEU A 34 11.01 -4.47 -18.00
C LEU A 34 9.69 -5.20 -17.80
N ILE A 35 9.73 -6.47 -17.43
CA ILE A 35 8.56 -7.30 -17.15
C ILE A 35 8.31 -7.30 -15.65
N ALA A 36 7.20 -6.74 -15.24
CA ALA A 36 6.72 -6.84 -13.85
C ALA A 36 6.19 -8.25 -13.59
N ARG A 37 6.40 -8.74 -12.39
CA ARG A 37 5.90 -10.03 -11.92
C ARG A 37 5.01 -9.79 -10.72
N PHE A 38 3.79 -10.32 -10.74
CA PHE A 38 2.80 -10.21 -9.68
C PHE A 38 2.45 -11.60 -9.18
N TRP A 39 2.37 -11.78 -7.87
CA TRP A 39 1.96 -13.05 -7.24
C TRP A 39 1.30 -12.81 -5.90
N GLU A 40 0.50 -13.78 -5.46
CA GLU A 40 -0.15 -13.73 -4.16
C GLU A 40 0.83 -14.02 -3.03
N VAL A 41 0.69 -13.29 -1.91
CA VAL A 41 1.46 -13.50 -0.70
C VAL A 41 0.55 -13.67 0.51
N ARG A 42 1.01 -14.45 1.48
CA ARG A 42 0.35 -14.59 2.77
C ARG A 42 1.34 -14.46 3.92
N ARG A 43 0.82 -14.06 5.06
CA ARG A 43 1.60 -13.96 6.29
C ARG A 43 1.99 -15.35 6.80
N VAL A 44 3.24 -15.51 7.19
CA VAL A 44 3.75 -16.78 7.75
C VAL A 44 3.60 -16.75 9.26
N GLY A 45 2.63 -17.48 9.78
CA GLY A 45 2.33 -17.55 11.22
C GLY A 45 2.00 -16.18 11.81
N THR A 46 2.55 -15.87 12.97
CA THR A 46 2.43 -14.58 13.68
C THR A 46 3.54 -13.59 13.33
N SER A 47 4.46 -13.96 12.44
CA SER A 47 5.57 -13.10 12.05
C SER A 47 5.11 -11.95 11.14
N SER A 48 5.92 -10.91 11.02
CA SER A 48 5.73 -9.83 10.04
C SER A 48 6.19 -10.23 8.63
N TYR A 49 6.60 -11.47 8.43
CA TYR A 49 7.10 -11.98 7.15
C TYR A 49 5.96 -12.46 6.24
N TRP A 50 6.03 -12.09 4.97
CA TRP A 50 5.11 -12.49 3.93
C TRP A 50 5.82 -13.39 2.92
N ALA A 51 5.25 -14.55 2.64
CA ALA A 51 5.78 -15.52 1.69
C ALA A 51 4.83 -15.69 0.50
N PRO A 52 5.37 -16.01 -0.68
CA PRO A 52 4.56 -16.42 -1.82
C PRO A 52 3.66 -17.60 -1.46
N VAL A 53 2.47 -17.65 -2.01
CA VAL A 53 1.58 -18.80 -1.91
C VAL A 53 2.12 -19.90 -2.82
N GLU A 54 2.42 -21.07 -2.25
CA GLU A 54 2.95 -22.21 -3.01
C GLU A 54 1.98 -22.66 -4.09
N GLY A 55 2.46 -22.79 -5.34
CA GLY A 55 1.65 -23.17 -6.49
C GLY A 55 0.61 -22.14 -6.92
N GLY A 56 0.61 -20.96 -6.30
CA GLY A 56 -0.25 -19.85 -6.71
C GLY A 56 0.13 -19.28 -8.08
N PRO A 57 -0.82 -18.69 -8.83
CA PRO A 57 -0.55 -18.13 -10.13
C PRO A 57 0.39 -16.92 -10.05
N MET A 58 1.21 -16.76 -11.10
CA MET A 58 2.07 -15.60 -11.29
C MET A 58 1.69 -14.90 -12.59
N VAL A 59 1.39 -13.60 -12.53
CA VAL A 59 1.10 -12.78 -13.70
C VAL A 59 2.36 -12.00 -14.09
N LEU A 60 2.74 -12.05 -15.36
CA LEU A 60 3.87 -11.31 -15.90
C LEU A 60 3.38 -10.39 -17.01
N ALA A 61 3.76 -9.11 -16.92
CA ALA A 61 3.44 -8.13 -17.96
C ALA A 61 4.50 -7.02 -18.00
N PRO A 62 4.86 -6.49 -19.16
CA PRO A 62 5.62 -5.26 -19.24
C PRO A 62 4.76 -4.09 -18.78
N LEU A 63 5.40 -3.12 -18.14
CA LEU A 63 4.75 -1.88 -17.74
C LEU A 63 5.01 -0.80 -18.78
N THR A 64 3.96 -0.21 -19.30
CA THR A 64 4.04 0.95 -20.20
C THR A 64 4.15 2.25 -19.44
N ASP A 65 3.63 2.25 -18.21
CA ASP A 65 3.76 3.34 -17.25
C ASP A 65 3.95 2.76 -15.84
N ALA A 66 4.81 3.41 -15.03
CA ALA A 66 5.05 3.00 -13.65
C ALA A 66 5.57 4.20 -12.84
N ASP A 67 4.77 4.68 -11.94
CA ASP A 67 5.08 5.78 -11.03
C ASP A 67 4.90 5.36 -9.57
N LEU A 68 5.82 5.84 -8.71
CA LEU A 68 5.80 5.55 -7.29
C LEU A 68 5.62 6.86 -6.52
N GLU A 69 4.58 6.92 -5.72
CA GLU A 69 4.23 8.07 -4.90
C GLU A 69 4.32 7.72 -3.41
N GLN A 70 5.01 8.58 -2.66
CA GLN A 70 5.06 8.50 -1.21
C GLN A 70 4.71 9.86 -0.61
N VAL A 71 3.57 9.93 0.05
CA VAL A 71 3.12 11.14 0.73
C VAL A 71 3.62 11.14 2.17
N ILE A 72 4.41 12.17 2.49
CA ILE A 72 5.01 12.37 3.80
C ILE A 72 4.43 13.66 4.39
N GLY A 73 3.72 13.56 5.50
CA GLY A 73 3.05 14.67 6.15
C GLY A 73 4.00 15.42 7.08
N TRP A 74 4.44 16.58 6.63
CA TRP A 74 5.08 17.58 7.48
C TRP A 74 4.07 18.69 7.73
N GLN A 75 3.80 18.99 8.99
CA GLN A 75 2.85 20.01 9.38
C GLN A 75 3.57 21.22 9.94
N SER A 76 3.20 22.38 9.40
CA SER A 76 3.59 23.65 10.01
C SER A 76 2.81 23.85 11.32
N PRO A 77 3.44 24.36 12.39
CA PRO A 77 2.74 24.70 13.63
C PRO A 77 1.61 25.71 13.44
N PHE A 78 1.56 26.37 12.28
CA PHE A 78 0.56 27.41 11.95
C PHE A 78 -0.63 26.88 11.14
N GLU A 79 -0.64 25.60 10.74
CA GLU A 79 -1.68 24.99 9.88
C GLU A 79 -2.85 24.35 10.66
N GLY A 80 -2.84 24.34 11.99
CA GLY A 80 -3.89 23.72 12.80
C GLY A 80 -5.03 24.67 13.14
N SER A 81 -6.25 24.16 13.34
CA SER A 81 -7.41 24.90 13.87
C SER A 81 -7.21 25.46 15.30
N GLY A 82 -6.06 25.21 15.91
CA GLY A 82 -5.58 25.77 17.16
C GLY A 82 -4.39 26.69 16.97
N ALA A 83 -4.11 27.14 15.74
CA ALA A 83 -3.05 28.09 15.47
C ALA A 83 -3.21 29.30 16.39
N THR A 84 -2.21 29.58 17.21
CA THR A 84 -2.16 30.82 18.01
C THR A 84 -2.45 31.97 17.07
N PRO A 85 -3.48 32.79 17.36
CA PRO A 85 -3.83 33.89 16.49
C PRO A 85 -2.58 34.73 16.26
N THR A 86 -2.35 35.07 14.98
CA THR A 86 -1.23 35.95 14.62
C THR A 86 -1.30 37.22 15.47
N LEU A 87 -0.18 37.81 15.82
CA LEU A 87 -0.14 39.05 16.59
C LEU A 87 -1.12 40.10 16.01
N GLN A 88 -1.29 40.08 14.69
CA GLN A 88 -2.21 40.95 13.98
C GLN A 88 -3.69 40.61 14.22
N ALA A 89 -4.05 39.32 14.31
CA ALA A 89 -5.40 38.89 14.68
C ALA A 89 -5.69 39.12 16.17
N MET A 90 -4.70 38.98 17.04
CA MET A 90 -4.80 39.32 18.45
C MET A 90 -4.96 40.82 18.68
N MET A 91 -4.36 41.65 17.84
CA MET A 91 -4.57 43.11 17.85
C MET A 91 -5.98 43.47 17.40
N GLN A 92 -6.45 42.89 16.30
CA GLN A 92 -7.83 43.16 15.80
C GLN A 92 -8.92 42.67 16.74
N SER A 93 -8.69 41.56 17.46
CA SER A 93 -9.65 41.02 18.44
C SER A 93 -9.62 41.73 19.81
N GLY A 94 -8.68 42.66 20.02
CA GLY A 94 -8.49 43.33 21.31
C GLY A 94 -7.86 42.43 22.39
N ALA A 95 -7.44 41.21 22.06
CA ALA A 95 -6.86 40.27 23.02
C ALA A 95 -5.52 40.74 23.60
N LEU A 96 -4.86 41.70 22.97
CA LEU A 96 -3.62 42.33 23.45
C LEU A 96 -3.83 43.57 24.32
N ASN A 97 -5.09 44.09 24.43
CA ASN A 97 -5.37 45.28 25.21
C ASN A 97 -4.88 45.23 26.67
N PRO A 98 -4.99 44.09 27.41
CA PRO A 98 -4.45 44.02 28.75
C PRO A 98 -2.92 44.15 28.80
N MET A 99 -2.24 43.64 27.77
CA MET A 99 -0.80 43.65 27.67
C MET A 99 -0.27 45.03 27.26
N LEU A 100 -0.98 45.70 26.36
CA LEU A 100 -0.71 47.07 25.93
C LEU A 100 -0.94 48.09 27.06
N ASN A 101 -1.98 47.88 27.85
CA ASN A 101 -2.25 48.68 29.04
C ASN A 101 -1.17 48.52 30.11
N ALA A 102 -0.63 47.31 30.28
CA ALA A 102 0.47 47.03 31.25
C ALA A 102 1.79 47.70 30.82
N VAL A 103 2.01 47.98 29.54
CA VAL A 103 3.20 48.66 29.03
C VAL A 103 2.98 50.18 28.85
N GLY A 104 1.81 50.67 29.28
CA GLY A 104 1.51 52.12 29.28
C GLY A 104 1.11 52.68 27.89
N ALA A 105 0.82 51.84 26.91
CA ALA A 105 0.42 52.25 25.55
C ALA A 105 -1.09 52.52 25.47
N THR A 106 -1.63 53.42 26.30
CA THR A 106 -3.05 53.66 26.53
C THR A 106 -3.64 54.83 25.76
N GLY A 107 -2.91 55.45 24.83
CA GLY A 107 -3.42 56.59 24.02
C GLY A 107 -3.60 56.20 22.56
N ASP A 108 -4.65 56.75 21.92
CA ASP A 108 -4.92 56.51 20.48
C ASP A 108 -3.74 56.77 19.57
N ASN A 109 -2.93 57.78 19.89
CA ASN A 109 -1.72 58.10 19.14
C ASN A 109 -0.58 57.10 19.35
N GLN A 110 -0.48 56.51 20.57
CA GLN A 110 0.51 55.51 20.91
C GLN A 110 0.17 54.15 20.32
N PHE A 111 -1.13 53.82 20.29
CA PHE A 111 -1.62 52.63 19.63
C PHE A 111 -1.40 52.69 18.11
N ALA A 112 -1.67 53.85 17.48
CA ALA A 112 -1.38 54.02 16.05
C ALA A 112 0.12 53.95 15.73
N ALA A 113 0.97 54.55 16.58
CA ALA A 113 2.43 54.45 16.44
C ALA A 113 2.94 53.00 16.62
N PHE A 114 2.41 52.29 17.60
CA PHE A 114 2.73 50.87 17.82
C PHE A 114 2.25 49.99 16.64
N SER A 115 1.01 50.18 16.20
CA SER A 115 0.45 49.48 15.02
C SER A 115 1.33 49.69 13.78
N LYS A 116 1.79 50.92 13.54
CA LYS A 116 2.68 51.25 12.44
C LYS A 116 4.09 50.64 12.61
N SER A 117 4.57 50.50 13.85
CA SER A 117 5.89 49.89 14.13
C SER A 117 5.87 48.35 13.95
N VAL A 118 4.69 47.73 14.01
CA VAL A 118 4.46 46.27 13.83
C VAL A 118 4.17 45.97 12.35
N GLU A 119 3.85 46.97 11.56
CA GLU A 119 3.63 46.83 10.13
C GLU A 119 4.88 46.20 9.45
N GLY A 120 4.70 45.14 8.71
CA GLY A 120 5.82 44.40 8.09
C GLY A 120 6.59 43.47 9.01
N ARG A 121 6.20 43.35 10.30
CA ARG A 121 6.78 42.40 11.27
C ARG A 121 5.83 41.25 11.52
N ALA A 122 6.37 40.03 11.61
CA ALA A 122 5.62 38.82 11.94
C ALA A 122 6.15 38.22 13.25
N GLY A 123 5.25 37.67 14.08
CA GLY A 123 5.63 36.89 15.26
C GLY A 123 6.23 35.52 14.92
N VAL A 124 6.46 35.23 13.64
CA VAL A 124 7.02 33.98 13.15
C VAL A 124 8.54 34.03 13.29
N THR A 125 9.11 33.08 14.00
CA THR A 125 10.55 32.87 14.14
C THR A 125 10.95 31.56 13.47
N LYS A 126 12.22 31.38 13.16
CA LYS A 126 12.71 30.10 12.61
C LYS A 126 12.42 28.94 13.53
N LEU A 127 12.45 29.13 14.84
CA LEU A 127 12.20 28.09 15.82
C LEU A 127 10.71 27.68 15.85
N ASN A 128 9.80 28.65 15.91
CA ASN A 128 8.35 28.36 15.95
C ASN A 128 7.73 28.00 14.60
N SER A 129 8.49 28.17 13.50
CA SER A 129 8.10 27.75 12.15
C SER A 129 8.67 26.38 11.73
N THR A 130 9.36 25.69 12.65
CA THR A 130 9.89 24.35 12.37
C THR A 130 8.75 23.38 12.16
N GLN A 131 8.75 22.72 11.01
CA GLN A 131 7.77 21.70 10.67
C GLN A 131 7.94 20.45 11.55
N VAL A 132 6.85 19.85 11.92
CA VAL A 132 6.82 18.61 12.68
C VAL A 132 6.32 17.48 11.79
N PHE A 133 7.02 16.35 11.82
CA PHE A 133 6.58 15.14 11.14
C PHE A 133 5.32 14.61 11.84
N ASN A 134 4.21 14.57 11.11
CA ASN A 134 2.90 14.24 11.68
C ASN A 134 2.38 12.88 11.20
N ALA A 135 2.59 12.55 9.92
CA ALA A 135 2.01 11.36 9.33
C ALA A 135 2.83 10.86 8.15
N MET A 136 2.66 9.59 7.85
CA MET A 136 3.16 8.95 6.64
C MET A 136 2.07 8.06 6.07
N GLN A 137 1.73 8.27 4.80
CA GLN A 137 0.75 7.44 4.11
C GLN A 137 1.40 6.15 3.62
N PRO A 138 0.62 5.09 3.39
CA PRO A 138 1.10 3.92 2.68
C PRO A 138 1.66 4.30 1.30
N LEU A 139 2.68 3.57 0.86
CA LEU A 139 3.30 3.74 -0.46
C LEU A 139 2.30 3.41 -1.56
N LYS A 140 2.16 4.27 -2.56
CA LYS A 140 1.33 4.02 -3.75
C LYS A 140 2.20 3.84 -4.98
N ILE A 141 1.82 2.88 -5.82
CA ILE A 141 2.46 2.63 -7.11
C ILE A 141 1.36 2.57 -8.16
N ASN A 142 1.37 3.52 -9.08
CA ASN A 142 0.49 3.52 -10.24
C ASN A 142 1.21 2.82 -11.39
N VAL A 143 0.60 1.81 -11.95
CA VAL A 143 1.18 1.03 -13.06
C VAL A 143 0.17 0.79 -14.15
N THR A 144 0.64 0.70 -15.39
CA THR A 144 -0.15 0.25 -16.52
C THR A 144 0.52 -0.98 -17.12
N ALA A 145 -0.12 -2.13 -16.94
CA ALA A 145 0.36 -3.43 -17.44
C ALA A 145 -0.22 -3.70 -18.83
N LEU A 146 0.64 -4.06 -19.78
CA LEU A 146 0.24 -4.36 -21.16
C LEU A 146 0.14 -5.88 -21.36
N PHE A 147 -1.00 -6.31 -21.90
CA PHE A 147 -1.24 -7.67 -22.37
C PHE A 147 -1.54 -7.65 -23.87
N ARG A 148 -1.01 -8.61 -24.61
CA ARG A 148 -1.23 -8.72 -26.06
C ARG A 148 -1.18 -10.16 -26.51
N ALA A 149 -2.22 -10.60 -27.19
CA ALA A 149 -2.29 -11.92 -27.79
C ALA A 149 -1.47 -12.00 -29.07
N TRP A 150 -0.62 -13.00 -29.14
CA TRP A 150 0.13 -13.36 -30.34
C TRP A 150 -0.36 -14.67 -30.96
N ARG A 151 -0.84 -15.58 -30.12
CA ARG A 151 -1.33 -16.90 -30.52
C ARG A 151 -2.75 -17.15 -30.06
N ASP A 152 -3.02 -16.87 -28.77
CA ASP A 152 -4.30 -17.18 -28.15
C ASP A 152 -4.72 -16.07 -27.20
N SER A 153 -5.86 -15.44 -27.51
CA SER A 153 -6.41 -14.32 -26.74
C SER A 153 -6.82 -14.72 -25.33
N ASP A 154 -7.20 -15.99 -25.12
CA ASP A 154 -7.66 -16.48 -23.83
C ASP A 154 -6.50 -16.56 -22.83
N SER A 155 -5.50 -17.34 -23.15
CA SER A 155 -4.37 -17.61 -22.25
C SER A 155 -3.40 -16.42 -22.11
N GLU A 156 -3.27 -15.58 -23.15
CA GLU A 156 -2.29 -14.50 -23.19
C GLU A 156 -2.86 -13.15 -22.70
N VAL A 157 -4.19 -12.95 -22.73
CA VAL A 157 -4.83 -11.69 -22.33
C VAL A 157 -5.91 -11.93 -21.28
N GLU A 158 -6.92 -12.77 -21.57
CA GLU A 158 -8.09 -12.93 -20.70
C GLU A 158 -7.72 -13.55 -19.34
N GLU A 159 -6.98 -14.65 -19.32
CA GLU A 159 -6.58 -15.32 -18.07
C GLU A 159 -5.73 -14.42 -17.17
N PRO A 160 -4.66 -13.75 -17.63
CA PRO A 160 -3.88 -12.83 -16.82
C PRO A 160 -4.71 -11.67 -16.24
N VAL A 161 -5.56 -11.05 -17.08
CA VAL A 161 -6.43 -9.94 -16.67
C VAL A 161 -7.46 -10.41 -15.65
N ASN A 162 -8.11 -11.54 -15.87
CA ASN A 162 -9.04 -12.14 -14.93
C ASN A 162 -8.36 -12.47 -13.61
N GLN A 163 -7.10 -12.91 -13.62
CA GLN A 163 -6.36 -13.18 -12.40
C GLN A 163 -6.07 -11.90 -11.60
N LEU A 164 -5.72 -10.78 -12.27
CA LEU A 164 -5.57 -9.48 -11.60
C LEU A 164 -6.88 -9.02 -10.97
N MET A 165 -8.01 -9.18 -11.69
CA MET A 165 -9.33 -8.87 -11.16
C MET A 165 -9.69 -9.73 -9.94
N ARG A 166 -9.39 -11.03 -9.96
CA ARG A 166 -9.60 -11.93 -8.80
C ARG A 166 -8.82 -11.48 -7.59
N TRP A 167 -7.61 -10.94 -7.76
CA TRP A 167 -6.82 -10.42 -6.65
C TRP A 167 -7.32 -9.06 -6.12
N ALA A 168 -7.93 -8.26 -7.00
CA ALA A 168 -8.50 -6.96 -6.61
C ALA A 168 -9.83 -7.08 -5.88
N LEU A 169 -10.61 -8.12 -6.18
CA LEU A 169 -11.93 -8.30 -5.61
C LEU A 169 -11.87 -9.06 -4.27
N PRO A 170 -12.81 -8.79 -3.34
CA PRO A 170 -12.98 -9.58 -2.14
C PRO A 170 -13.15 -11.06 -2.47
N THR A 171 -12.53 -11.94 -1.69
CA THR A 171 -12.61 -13.39 -1.92
C THR A 171 -14.00 -13.92 -1.69
N ASP A 172 -14.72 -13.36 -0.73
CA ASP A 172 -16.10 -13.74 -0.41
C ASP A 172 -16.84 -12.52 0.14
N LEU A 173 -17.95 -12.14 -0.50
CA LEU A 173 -18.91 -11.16 0.00
C LEU A 173 -20.18 -11.89 0.35
N ARG A 174 -20.49 -11.92 1.62
CA ARG A 174 -21.72 -12.55 2.06
C ARG A 174 -22.93 -11.64 1.90
N ASP A 175 -24.04 -12.22 1.53
CA ASP A 175 -25.33 -11.55 1.49
C ASP A 175 -25.70 -10.97 2.86
N ASP A 176 -26.35 -9.80 2.84
CA ASP A 176 -26.82 -9.15 4.04
C ASP A 176 -27.85 -10.03 4.77
N GLY A 177 -27.48 -10.46 5.97
CA GLY A 177 -28.38 -11.12 6.91
C GLY A 177 -28.45 -10.32 8.21
N PRO A 178 -29.58 -10.37 8.95
CA PRO A 178 -29.66 -9.70 10.24
C PRO A 178 -28.52 -10.18 11.16
N MET A 179 -27.86 -9.24 11.82
CA MET A 179 -26.73 -9.53 12.73
C MET A 179 -27.10 -10.60 13.78
N LEU A 180 -28.37 -10.58 14.23
CA LEU A 180 -28.89 -11.57 15.17
C LEU A 180 -28.90 -12.98 14.60
N ALA A 181 -29.27 -13.18 13.34
CA ALA A 181 -29.23 -14.48 12.68
C ALA A 181 -27.79 -15.00 12.52
N ARG A 182 -26.83 -14.10 12.24
CA ARG A 182 -25.39 -14.44 12.17
C ARG A 182 -24.85 -14.86 13.52
N LEU A 183 -25.22 -14.15 14.59
CA LEU A 183 -24.84 -14.52 15.96
C LEU A 183 -25.44 -15.87 16.40
N ALA A 184 -26.69 -16.14 16.00
CA ALA A 184 -27.31 -17.45 16.25
C ALA A 184 -26.59 -18.58 15.48
N GLY A 185 -26.15 -18.32 14.23
CA GLY A 185 -25.30 -19.23 13.47
C GLY A 185 -23.95 -19.48 14.14
N ALA A 186 -23.32 -18.43 14.64
CA ALA A 186 -22.03 -18.52 15.36
C ALA A 186 -22.16 -19.36 16.65
N ALA A 187 -23.27 -19.24 17.37
CA ALA A 187 -23.55 -20.09 18.55
C ALA A 187 -23.65 -21.56 18.18
N LYS A 188 -24.22 -21.90 17.03
CA LYS A 188 -24.27 -23.26 16.49
C LYS A 188 -22.88 -23.77 16.10
N ASP A 189 -22.08 -22.93 15.40
CA ASP A 189 -20.72 -23.28 15.00
C ASP A 189 -19.84 -23.61 16.22
N VAL A 190 -20.04 -22.88 17.34
CA VAL A 190 -19.35 -23.17 18.61
C VAL A 190 -19.80 -24.49 19.20
N ALA A 191 -21.10 -24.79 19.13
CA ALA A 191 -21.64 -26.10 19.59
C ALA A 191 -21.09 -27.28 18.77
N ASP A 192 -20.77 -27.02 17.48
CA ASP A 192 -20.16 -28.00 16.56
C ASP A 192 -18.62 -28.07 16.69
N GLY A 193 -18.03 -27.41 17.68
CA GLY A 193 -16.60 -27.51 18.06
C GLY A 193 -15.67 -26.44 17.53
N GLN A 194 -16.18 -25.37 16.94
CA GLN A 194 -15.35 -24.21 16.58
C GLN A 194 -14.98 -23.38 17.82
N ARG A 195 -13.83 -22.67 17.75
CA ARG A 195 -13.45 -21.75 18.82
C ARG A 195 -14.43 -20.57 18.87
N VAL A 196 -14.84 -20.18 20.06
CA VAL A 196 -15.78 -19.06 20.29
C VAL A 196 -15.32 -17.76 19.60
N SER A 197 -14.02 -17.48 19.64
CA SER A 197 -13.43 -16.32 18.98
C SER A 197 -13.60 -16.33 17.45
N ASP A 198 -13.41 -17.49 16.83
CA ASP A 198 -13.46 -17.63 15.37
C ASP A 198 -14.91 -17.57 14.86
N ALA A 199 -15.85 -18.21 15.57
CA ALA A 199 -17.27 -18.15 15.25
C ALA A 199 -17.85 -16.73 15.42
N ALA A 200 -17.49 -16.04 16.49
CA ALA A 200 -17.90 -14.64 16.72
C ALA A 200 -17.30 -13.71 15.66
N LEU A 201 -16.02 -13.88 15.32
CA LEU A 201 -15.37 -13.08 14.29
C LEU A 201 -16.04 -13.25 12.92
N LYS A 202 -16.33 -14.50 12.53
CA LYS A 202 -17.03 -14.83 11.28
C LYS A 202 -18.46 -14.28 11.23
N ALA A 203 -19.13 -14.17 12.38
CA ALA A 203 -20.46 -13.58 12.47
C ALA A 203 -20.43 -12.03 12.35
N LEU A 204 -19.40 -11.40 12.93
CA LEU A 204 -19.24 -9.94 12.90
C LEU A 204 -18.61 -9.44 11.59
N LEU A 205 -17.64 -10.19 11.04
CA LEU A 205 -16.93 -9.88 9.82
C LEU A 205 -17.10 -11.02 8.80
N PRO A 206 -18.27 -11.13 8.19
CA PRO A 206 -18.64 -12.27 7.35
C PRO A 206 -17.93 -12.27 5.99
N SER A 207 -17.43 -11.12 5.54
CA SER A 207 -16.78 -10.97 4.23
C SER A 207 -15.27 -11.10 4.35
N THR A 208 -14.66 -11.71 3.35
CA THR A 208 -13.21 -11.89 3.28
C THR A 208 -12.60 -10.84 2.37
N ALA A 209 -11.66 -10.07 2.90
CA ALA A 209 -10.96 -9.01 2.16
C ALA A 209 -10.19 -9.56 0.95
N PRO A 210 -9.85 -8.69 -0.03
CA PRO A 210 -8.97 -9.04 -1.15
C PRO A 210 -7.65 -9.64 -0.68
N VAL A 211 -7.06 -10.47 -1.52
CA VAL A 211 -5.75 -11.05 -1.24
C VAL A 211 -4.64 -10.00 -1.27
N LYS A 212 -3.54 -10.29 -0.62
CA LYS A 212 -2.33 -9.47 -0.67
C LYS A 212 -1.44 -10.02 -1.75
N ILE A 213 -0.82 -9.13 -2.51
CA ILE A 213 0.09 -9.47 -3.60
C ILE A 213 1.48 -8.91 -3.36
N ALA A 214 2.45 -9.43 -4.07
CA ALA A 214 3.74 -8.82 -4.25
C ALA A 214 3.93 -8.44 -5.72
N MET A 215 4.65 -7.37 -5.95
CA MET A 215 5.11 -6.97 -7.27
C MET A 215 6.64 -6.92 -7.29
N ARG A 216 7.26 -7.59 -8.27
CA ARG A 216 8.66 -7.39 -8.60
C ARG A 216 8.78 -6.62 -9.89
N TYR A 217 9.46 -5.49 -9.85
CA TYR A 217 9.75 -4.70 -11.03
C TYR A 217 11.17 -4.17 -10.98
N LYS A 218 11.88 -4.27 -12.08
CA LYS A 218 13.32 -4.03 -12.12
C LYS A 218 14.00 -4.87 -11.02
N ASN A 219 14.77 -4.31 -10.16
CA ASN A 219 15.46 -5.06 -9.09
C ASN A 219 14.82 -4.89 -7.71
N ARG A 220 13.55 -4.47 -7.64
CA ARG A 220 12.84 -4.26 -6.38
C ARG A 220 11.62 -5.16 -6.24
N VAL A 221 11.36 -5.59 -5.00
CA VAL A 221 10.17 -6.34 -4.63
C VAL A 221 9.36 -5.49 -3.65
N TYR A 222 8.13 -5.20 -4.02
CA TYR A 222 7.16 -4.48 -3.21
C TYR A 222 6.16 -5.49 -2.65
N SER A 223 6.18 -5.72 -1.34
CA SER A 223 5.36 -6.73 -0.66
C SER A 223 5.26 -6.42 0.84
N PRO A 224 4.09 -6.55 1.48
CA PRO A 224 2.80 -6.86 0.87
C PRO A 224 2.13 -5.63 0.27
N MET A 225 1.43 -5.82 -0.84
CA MET A 225 0.64 -4.79 -1.53
C MET A 225 -0.81 -5.23 -1.66
N VAL A 226 -1.71 -4.26 -1.81
CA VAL A 226 -3.10 -4.48 -2.20
C VAL A 226 -3.38 -3.73 -3.50
N ILE A 227 -4.31 -4.22 -4.32
CA ILE A 227 -4.80 -3.50 -5.48
C ILE A 227 -5.91 -2.57 -4.98
N GLU A 228 -5.63 -1.27 -4.90
CA GLU A 228 -6.59 -0.25 -4.47
C GLU A 228 -7.58 0.10 -5.59
N ALA A 229 -7.09 0.13 -6.83
CA ALA A 229 -7.90 0.38 -8.01
C ALA A 229 -7.36 -0.44 -9.19
N ILE A 230 -8.27 -0.88 -10.05
CA ILE A 230 -7.96 -1.53 -11.33
C ILE A 230 -8.91 -1.03 -12.40
N GLY A 231 -8.36 -0.62 -13.54
CA GLY A 231 -9.11 -0.12 -14.69
C GLY A 231 -8.89 -1.01 -15.90
N LEU A 232 -9.99 -1.46 -16.49
CA LEU A 232 -9.99 -2.26 -17.69
C LEU A 232 -10.67 -1.47 -18.82
N PRO A 233 -9.96 -1.10 -19.91
CA PRO A 233 -10.56 -0.44 -21.05
C PRO A 233 -11.41 -1.42 -21.86
N LEU A 234 -12.73 -1.30 -21.75
CA LEU A 234 -13.68 -2.20 -22.42
C LEU A 234 -13.80 -1.94 -23.93
N ASP A 235 -13.25 -0.84 -24.43
CA ASP A 235 -13.14 -0.48 -25.84
C ASP A 235 -11.90 -1.09 -26.51
N SER A 236 -11.16 -1.93 -25.80
CA SER A 236 -10.01 -2.66 -26.33
C SER A 236 -10.38 -3.58 -27.50
N PRO A 237 -9.48 -3.77 -28.48
CA PRO A 237 -9.76 -4.59 -29.65
C PRO A 237 -10.01 -6.05 -29.28
N VAL A 238 -10.99 -6.65 -29.94
CA VAL A 238 -11.39 -8.04 -29.74
C VAL A 238 -11.16 -8.88 -31.02
N ASP A 239 -11.02 -10.18 -30.82
CA ASP A 239 -11.00 -11.15 -31.93
C ASP A 239 -12.42 -11.48 -32.43
N ARG A 240 -12.51 -12.37 -33.41
CA ARG A 240 -13.80 -12.84 -33.98
C ARG A 240 -14.70 -13.55 -32.97
N ASN A 241 -14.15 -14.00 -31.83
CA ASN A 241 -14.89 -14.69 -30.77
C ASN A 241 -15.30 -13.71 -29.64
N GLY A 242 -14.98 -12.41 -29.78
CA GLY A 242 -15.25 -11.39 -28.77
C GLY A 242 -14.25 -11.35 -27.63
N ARG A 243 -13.09 -12.00 -27.72
CA ARG A 243 -12.02 -11.99 -26.73
C ARG A 243 -11.04 -10.86 -26.99
N PHE A 244 -10.55 -10.23 -25.94
CA PHE A 244 -9.58 -9.15 -26.07
C PHE A 244 -8.24 -9.62 -26.62
N VAL A 245 -7.77 -8.99 -27.70
CA VAL A 245 -6.45 -9.27 -28.29
C VAL A 245 -5.34 -8.38 -27.78
N SER A 246 -5.70 -7.23 -27.19
CA SER A 246 -4.73 -6.33 -26.54
C SER A 246 -5.45 -5.53 -25.46
N MET A 247 -4.84 -5.41 -24.28
CA MET A 247 -5.40 -4.65 -23.17
C MET A 247 -4.30 -3.99 -22.36
N SER A 248 -4.49 -2.70 -22.04
CA SER A 248 -3.64 -1.94 -21.12
C SER A 248 -4.38 -1.77 -19.80
N VAL A 249 -4.00 -2.55 -18.80
CA VAL A 249 -4.65 -2.57 -17.49
C VAL A 249 -3.96 -1.56 -16.56
N SER A 250 -4.69 -0.51 -16.17
CA SER A 250 -4.21 0.45 -15.19
C SER A 250 -4.51 -0.04 -13.77
N MET A 251 -3.53 0.04 -12.88
CA MET A 251 -3.68 -0.39 -11.48
C MET A 251 -3.01 0.60 -10.52
N THR A 252 -3.64 0.83 -9.40
CA THR A 252 -3.03 1.48 -8.25
C THR A 252 -2.77 0.43 -7.17
N LEU A 253 -1.51 0.20 -6.88
CA LEU A 253 -1.05 -0.70 -5.82
C LEU A 253 -0.71 0.12 -4.59
N CYS A 254 -1.15 -0.33 -3.42
CA CYS A 254 -0.90 0.35 -2.16
C CYS A 254 -0.22 -0.61 -1.18
N SER A 255 0.81 -0.16 -0.47
CA SER A 255 1.41 -0.96 0.60
C SER A 255 0.42 -1.16 1.75
N LEU A 256 0.44 -2.32 2.39
CA LEU A 256 -0.50 -2.62 3.48
C LEU A 256 -0.28 -1.71 4.70
N ALA A 257 0.93 -1.22 4.90
CA ALA A 257 1.30 -0.31 5.98
C ALA A 257 2.25 0.78 5.45
N ALA A 258 2.45 1.83 6.24
CA ALA A 258 3.52 2.78 6.00
C ALA A 258 4.87 2.07 6.06
N ILE A 259 5.80 2.49 5.21
CA ILE A 259 7.13 1.89 5.10
C ILE A 259 8.19 2.76 5.76
N ASP A 260 9.20 2.14 6.35
CA ASP A 260 10.36 2.84 6.90
C ASP A 260 11.59 2.74 5.97
N ARG A 261 12.72 3.29 6.42
CA ARG A 261 13.99 3.23 5.68
C ARG A 261 14.49 1.79 5.50
N ASN A 262 14.31 0.95 6.51
CA ASN A 262 14.75 -0.45 6.47
C ASN A 262 13.91 -1.24 5.47
N ASP A 263 12.59 -1.02 5.46
CA ASP A 263 11.68 -1.62 4.49
C ASP A 263 12.07 -1.23 3.05
N TRP A 264 12.45 0.03 2.84
CA TRP A 264 12.90 0.50 1.54
C TRP A 264 14.20 -0.16 1.10
N ASP A 265 15.17 -0.29 1.99
CA ASP A 265 16.46 -0.93 1.73
C ASP A 265 16.29 -2.44 1.48
N ASP A 266 15.42 -3.10 2.27
CA ASP A 266 15.10 -4.53 2.11
C ASP A 266 14.36 -4.81 0.79
N SER A 267 13.58 -3.87 0.26
CA SER A 267 12.93 -3.99 -1.05
C SER A 267 13.93 -4.04 -2.21
N GLY A 268 15.07 -3.39 -2.05
CA GLY A 268 16.07 -3.14 -3.10
C GLY A 268 17.08 -4.25 -3.34
N GLY A 269 16.86 -5.48 -2.84
CA GLY A 269 17.59 -6.70 -3.19
C GLY A 269 19.08 -6.56 -3.49
N SER A 270 19.86 -5.97 -2.60
CA SER A 270 21.30 -5.86 -2.75
C SER A 270 21.97 -7.11 -2.21
N ARG A 271 22.63 -7.89 -3.08
CA ARG A 271 23.58 -8.97 -2.76
C ARG A 271 22.99 -10.22 -2.09
N GLY A 272 22.14 -10.97 -2.79
CA GLY A 272 21.85 -12.37 -2.43
C GLY A 272 21.03 -12.57 -1.14
N ARG A 273 20.43 -11.54 -0.61
CA ARG A 273 19.46 -11.64 0.48
C ARG A 273 18.11 -12.09 -0.09
N VAL A 274 17.48 -13.00 0.61
CA VAL A 274 16.07 -13.35 0.40
C VAL A 274 15.28 -12.05 0.53
N TYR A 275 14.53 -11.68 -0.51
CA TYR A 275 13.68 -10.50 -0.49
C TYR A 275 12.69 -10.61 0.68
N ARG A 276 12.91 -9.78 1.68
CA ARG A 276 12.00 -9.68 2.81
C ARG A 276 11.04 -8.59 2.52
N GLY A 277 10.08 -8.54 1.86
CA GLY A 277 9.15 -7.44 1.64
C GLY A 277 8.98 -6.48 2.83
N PHE A 278 8.09 -5.52 2.73
CA PHE A 278 7.82 -4.59 3.82
C PHE A 278 7.36 -5.35 5.08
N ARG A 279 7.82 -4.90 6.24
CA ARG A 279 7.34 -5.41 7.52
C ARG A 279 5.97 -4.77 7.79
N ALA A 280 4.94 -5.55 7.96
CA ALA A 280 3.60 -5.09 8.29
C ALA A 280 3.18 -5.56 9.69
#